data_1f1d4550c3c06ff39873683095402808
#
_entry.id   1f1d4550c3c06ff39873683095402808
#
_cell.length_a   1.000
_cell.length_b   1.000
_cell.length_c   1.000
_cell.angle_alpha   90.00
_cell.angle_beta   90.00
_cell.angle_gamma   90.00
#
_symmetry.space_group_name_H-M   'P 1'
#
loop_
_entity.id
_entity.type
_entity.pdbx_description
1 polymer ?
#
loop_
_entity_poly.entity_id
_entity_poly.type
_entity_poly.pdbx_seq_one_letter_code
_entity_poly.pdbx_strand_id
1 'polypeptide(L)'
;MTTTKLVTCLAAALTAACFSSPAEAQMGRRFPSERKVVQDPVTGVPLTFLTSTPSGDSKIYPTHPQWTADGKWVIFRSRRAEGQAFAVNETTGDIVQVTETGYQGALCVAQKSMRLFFSRRVDHLSPAPEVAPAPGERPRRPAVAMEVVAVDLERLFADSAAGKLQPASSYETVFGTIPEEIGGAGELALDANEDFVYFRMVKEGASKHAPEGMKIEENFGPRNMGAGPTGVAKMELATGTVSPVVVVPFQVGHIQSNPWVPGEIVFCWETGGKSPQRTWTVLADGTGLRPLYPEAPYDWVTHEAVIGRDEVAIAILGHRKPGTDDAWGPSGTREHPTGLGIVNLRTREMIIAGQTREGSGHWHVHGSADGRWAVGDDFARNLWLIDRRTNEQRLLTAGHKVTAADHVHPTFHPDGTRIQIQSAMLSEDDRSLNICIVPVPKAWLERSYDESKYPSTIEMGRP
;
A
#
# COMPACT_ATOMS: atom_id res chain seq x y z
N MET A 1 2.03 11.02 -87.10
CA MET A 1 1.26 11.47 -85.91
C MET A 1 1.11 10.28 -84.99
N THR A 2 1.98 10.14 -83.99
CA THR A 2 2.06 8.94 -83.09
C THR A 2 1.66 9.44 -81.72
N THR A 3 0.57 9.00 -81.18
CA THR A 3 0.01 9.29 -79.87
C THR A 3 0.52 8.30 -78.84
N THR A 4 1.41 8.73 -77.95
CA THR A 4 1.93 7.96 -76.84
C THR A 4 0.93 8.04 -75.67
N LYS A 5 0.44 6.88 -75.23
CA LYS A 5 -0.42 6.75 -74.03
C LYS A 5 0.45 6.63 -72.80
N LEU A 6 0.33 7.58 -71.87
CA LEU A 6 0.94 7.53 -70.54
C LEU A 6 0.09 6.63 -69.63
N VAL A 7 0.65 5.56 -69.12
CA VAL A 7 0.01 4.70 -68.12
C VAL A 7 0.54 5.14 -66.74
N THR A 8 -0.33 5.74 -65.90
CA THR A 8 -0.03 6.10 -64.52
C THR A 8 -0.38 4.95 -63.62
N CYS A 9 0.64 4.27 -63.06
CA CYS A 9 0.45 3.28 -62.00
C CYS A 9 0.26 3.99 -60.67
N LEU A 10 -0.94 3.88 -60.10
CA LEU A 10 -1.24 4.30 -58.73
C LEU A 10 -0.89 3.16 -57.79
N ALA A 11 0.22 3.30 -57.03
CA ALA A 11 0.56 2.39 -55.94
C ALA A 11 -0.24 2.79 -54.70
N ALA A 12 -1.23 2.01 -54.33
CA ALA A 12 -1.95 2.14 -53.09
C ALA A 12 -1.13 1.50 -51.95
N ALA A 13 -0.52 2.32 -51.11
CA ALA A 13 0.10 1.85 -49.86
C ALA A 13 -1.01 1.53 -48.85
N LEU A 14 -1.29 0.23 -48.64
CA LEU A 14 -2.09 -0.21 -47.51
C LEU A 14 -1.23 -0.06 -46.25
N THR A 15 -1.47 0.97 -45.46
CA THR A 15 -1.08 1.05 -44.07
C THR A 15 -1.95 0.09 -43.25
N ALA A 16 -1.46 -1.10 -42.98
CA ALA A 16 -2.06 -1.99 -41.97
C ALA A 16 -1.93 -1.33 -40.61
N ALA A 17 -2.99 -0.69 -40.14
CA ALA A 17 -3.14 -0.34 -38.75
C ALA A 17 -3.24 -1.65 -37.96
N CYS A 18 -2.16 -2.05 -37.32
CA CYS A 18 -2.19 -3.11 -36.32
C CYS A 18 -3.05 -2.61 -35.15
N PHE A 19 -4.35 -2.86 -35.18
CA PHE A 19 -5.15 -2.86 -33.96
C PHE A 19 -4.61 -4.03 -33.13
N SER A 20 -3.72 -3.73 -32.18
CA SER A 20 -3.39 -4.68 -31.13
C SER A 20 -4.67 -4.88 -30.31
N SER A 21 -5.29 -6.05 -30.45
CA SER A 21 -6.30 -6.52 -29.50
C SER A 21 -5.73 -6.35 -28.08
N PRO A 22 -6.54 -5.96 -27.10
CA PRO A 22 -6.08 -5.97 -25.72
C PRO A 22 -5.46 -7.33 -25.45
N ALA A 23 -4.25 -7.28 -24.90
CA ALA A 23 -3.50 -8.52 -24.65
C ALA A 23 -4.25 -9.30 -23.59
N GLU A 24 -4.70 -10.50 -23.95
CA GLU A 24 -5.31 -11.46 -23.03
C GLU A 24 -4.41 -11.63 -21.80
N ALA A 25 -5.00 -11.62 -20.59
CA ALA A 25 -4.27 -11.82 -19.35
C ALA A 25 -3.61 -13.21 -19.37
N GLN A 26 -2.31 -13.28 -19.11
CA GLN A 26 -1.56 -14.52 -19.03
C GLN A 26 -0.46 -14.42 -17.97
N MET A 27 -0.54 -15.24 -16.95
CA MET A 27 0.48 -15.32 -15.91
C MET A 27 1.85 -15.67 -16.49
N GLY A 28 2.89 -14.94 -16.12
CA GLY A 28 4.24 -15.11 -16.63
C GLY A 28 4.54 -14.36 -17.93
N ARG A 29 3.55 -13.74 -18.58
CA ARG A 29 3.78 -12.92 -19.76
C ARG A 29 4.75 -11.79 -19.46
N ARG A 30 5.75 -11.62 -20.34
CA ARG A 30 6.73 -10.53 -20.25
C ARG A 30 6.32 -9.34 -21.09
N PHE A 31 6.68 -8.17 -20.60
CA PHE A 31 6.51 -6.90 -21.30
C PHE A 31 7.88 -6.22 -21.44
N PRO A 32 8.08 -5.41 -22.46
CA PRO A 32 9.32 -4.65 -22.63
C PRO A 32 9.63 -3.78 -21.43
N SER A 33 10.92 -3.58 -21.15
CA SER A 33 11.35 -2.63 -20.13
C SER A 33 10.89 -1.22 -20.47
N GLU A 34 10.30 -0.56 -19.50
CA GLU A 34 9.88 0.83 -19.57
C GLU A 34 10.79 1.74 -18.71
N ARG A 35 11.88 1.17 -18.21
CA ARG A 35 12.77 1.84 -17.25
C ARG A 35 13.36 3.12 -17.82
N LYS A 36 13.17 4.23 -17.10
CA LYS A 36 13.73 5.56 -17.44
C LYS A 36 14.33 6.19 -16.20
N VAL A 37 15.43 6.90 -16.37
CA VAL A 37 16.02 7.76 -15.33
C VAL A 37 15.81 9.20 -15.72
N VAL A 38 15.19 9.98 -14.86
CA VAL A 38 14.97 11.42 -15.03
C VAL A 38 15.46 12.16 -13.80
N GLN A 39 15.86 13.42 -13.97
CA GLN A 39 16.19 14.27 -12.82
C GLN A 39 14.91 14.90 -12.28
N ASP A 40 14.74 14.90 -10.96
CA ASP A 40 13.68 15.69 -10.35
C ASP A 40 13.85 17.18 -10.74
N PRO A 41 12.80 17.84 -11.25
CA PRO A 41 12.93 19.18 -11.81
C PRO A 41 13.25 20.25 -10.76
N VAL A 42 13.05 19.97 -9.48
CA VAL A 42 13.25 20.92 -8.39
C VAL A 42 14.53 20.61 -7.60
N THR A 43 14.73 19.35 -7.25
CA THR A 43 15.82 18.92 -6.36
C THR A 43 17.03 18.40 -7.10
N GLY A 44 16.88 18.01 -8.37
CA GLY A 44 17.92 17.36 -9.16
C GLY A 44 18.21 15.90 -8.73
N VAL A 45 17.44 15.32 -7.84
CA VAL A 45 17.59 13.91 -7.44
C VAL A 45 17.28 13.00 -8.63
N PRO A 46 18.12 12.00 -8.95
CA PRO A 46 17.82 11.06 -10.03
C PRO A 46 16.68 10.12 -9.63
N LEU A 47 15.61 10.12 -10.40
CA LEU A 47 14.44 9.29 -10.24
C LEU A 47 14.48 8.14 -11.24
N THR A 48 14.37 6.90 -10.78
CA THR A 48 14.27 5.73 -11.64
C THR A 48 12.82 5.31 -11.77
N PHE A 49 12.18 5.69 -12.86
CA PHE A 49 10.87 5.17 -13.21
C PHE A 49 11.02 3.74 -13.75
N LEU A 50 10.41 2.78 -13.08
CA LEU A 50 10.40 1.37 -13.49
C LEU A 50 9.32 1.11 -14.54
N THR A 51 8.26 1.92 -14.53
CA THR A 51 7.22 1.96 -15.55
C THR A 51 7.05 3.37 -16.08
N SER A 52 6.64 3.53 -17.33
CA SER A 52 6.54 4.86 -17.97
C SER A 52 5.47 4.98 -19.04
N THR A 53 4.66 3.94 -19.24
CA THR A 53 3.50 3.99 -20.15
C THR A 53 2.25 4.51 -19.41
N PRO A 54 1.22 5.00 -20.14
CA PRO A 54 0.00 5.52 -19.53
C PRO A 54 -0.96 4.39 -19.07
N SER A 55 -0.46 3.22 -18.74
CA SER A 55 -1.27 2.07 -18.32
C SER A 55 -1.94 2.25 -16.96
N GLY A 56 -1.53 3.25 -16.17
CA GLY A 56 -2.10 3.50 -14.86
C GLY A 56 -1.64 2.45 -13.84
N ASP A 57 -0.37 2.50 -13.50
CA ASP A 57 0.26 1.61 -12.54
C ASP A 57 0.11 2.14 -11.12
N SER A 58 -0.26 1.29 -10.17
CA SER A 58 -0.33 1.66 -8.77
C SER A 58 0.44 0.69 -7.91
N LYS A 59 1.17 1.22 -6.94
CA LYS A 59 1.91 0.42 -5.97
C LYS A 59 0.98 -0.26 -4.96
N ILE A 60 1.49 -1.26 -4.24
CA ILE A 60 0.86 -1.78 -3.04
C ILE A 60 0.85 -0.67 -1.98
N TYR A 61 -0.17 -0.64 -1.13
CA TYR A 61 -0.30 0.39 -0.10
C TYR A 61 0.88 0.35 0.89
N PRO A 62 1.34 1.48 1.46
CA PRO A 62 2.55 1.54 2.29
C PRO A 62 2.55 0.64 3.54
N THR A 63 1.41 0.14 3.96
CA THR A 63 1.28 -0.80 5.08
C THR A 63 1.83 -2.20 4.79
N HIS A 64 2.16 -2.50 3.53
CA HIS A 64 2.56 -3.83 3.08
C HIS A 64 3.92 -3.80 2.38
N PRO A 65 4.67 -4.91 2.42
CA PRO A 65 5.91 -5.06 1.67
C PRO A 65 5.69 -4.85 0.17
N GLN A 66 6.69 -4.25 -0.49
CA GLN A 66 6.65 -3.90 -1.91
C GLN A 66 7.55 -4.77 -2.76
N TRP A 67 8.66 -5.23 -2.18
CA TRP A 67 9.69 -6.03 -2.85
C TRP A 67 9.54 -7.50 -2.52
N THR A 68 9.89 -8.34 -3.48
CA THR A 68 10.05 -9.78 -3.25
C THR A 68 11.14 -10.07 -2.23
N ALA A 69 11.13 -11.27 -1.62
CA ALA A 69 12.07 -11.67 -0.58
C ALA A 69 13.54 -11.56 -1.00
N ASP A 70 13.86 -11.70 -2.28
CA ASP A 70 15.20 -11.52 -2.84
C ASP A 70 15.58 -10.04 -3.10
N GLY A 71 14.66 -9.11 -2.85
CA GLY A 71 14.83 -7.66 -3.01
C GLY A 71 14.98 -7.18 -4.45
N LYS A 72 14.71 -8.02 -5.47
CA LYS A 72 14.97 -7.68 -6.88
C LYS A 72 13.75 -7.19 -7.65
N TRP A 73 12.55 -7.61 -7.23
CA TRP A 73 11.33 -7.31 -7.95
C TRP A 73 10.39 -6.47 -7.10
N VAL A 74 9.78 -5.50 -7.75
CA VAL A 74 8.72 -4.66 -7.16
C VAL A 74 7.38 -5.12 -7.69
N ILE A 75 6.43 -5.39 -6.78
CA ILE A 75 5.07 -5.80 -7.15
C ILE A 75 4.17 -4.56 -7.23
N PHE A 76 3.32 -4.52 -8.27
CA PHE A 76 2.42 -3.41 -8.50
C PHE A 76 1.15 -3.87 -9.25
N ARG A 77 0.14 -3.02 -9.29
CA ARG A 77 -1.09 -3.22 -10.06
C ARG A 77 -1.03 -2.43 -11.35
N SER A 78 -1.56 -2.97 -12.43
CA SER A 78 -1.58 -2.30 -13.72
C SER A 78 -2.83 -2.63 -14.53
N ARG A 79 -3.24 -1.68 -15.35
CA ARG A 79 -4.33 -1.88 -16.33
C ARG A 79 -3.83 -2.46 -17.67
N ARG A 80 -2.54 -2.85 -17.76
CA ARG A 80 -1.94 -3.42 -18.99
C ARG A 80 -2.67 -4.66 -19.49
N ALA A 81 -3.15 -5.49 -18.58
CA ALA A 81 -3.91 -6.69 -18.88
C ALA A 81 -5.06 -6.79 -17.88
N GLU A 82 -6.17 -6.12 -18.15
CA GLU A 82 -7.43 -6.20 -17.41
C GLU A 82 -7.33 -5.98 -15.89
N GLY A 83 -6.38 -5.14 -15.45
CA GLY A 83 -6.24 -4.79 -14.04
C GLY A 83 -5.51 -5.84 -13.18
N GLN A 84 -4.58 -6.60 -13.77
CA GLN A 84 -3.80 -7.62 -13.06
C GLN A 84 -2.65 -7.04 -12.23
N ALA A 85 -2.02 -7.89 -11.42
CA ALA A 85 -0.78 -7.60 -10.72
C ALA A 85 0.43 -7.97 -11.59
N PHE A 86 1.49 -7.19 -11.44
CA PHE A 86 2.75 -7.31 -12.17
C PHE A 86 3.93 -7.22 -11.22
N ALA A 87 5.05 -7.78 -11.65
CA ALA A 87 6.35 -7.57 -11.06
C ALA A 87 7.25 -6.83 -12.04
N VAL A 88 8.06 -5.88 -11.56
CA VAL A 88 9.11 -5.27 -12.36
C VAL A 88 10.46 -5.47 -11.68
N ASN A 89 11.45 -5.96 -12.43
CA ASN A 89 12.81 -6.10 -11.93
C ASN A 89 13.46 -4.71 -11.84
N GLU A 90 13.91 -4.34 -10.65
CA GLU A 90 14.43 -3.00 -10.40
C GLU A 90 15.70 -2.69 -11.21
N THR A 91 16.54 -3.69 -11.47
CA THR A 91 17.79 -3.55 -12.19
C THR A 91 17.61 -3.59 -13.71
N THR A 92 16.92 -4.62 -14.23
CA THR A 92 16.78 -4.84 -15.68
C THR A 92 15.59 -4.10 -16.28
N GLY A 93 14.56 -3.78 -15.48
CA GLY A 93 13.31 -3.21 -15.94
C GLY A 93 12.37 -4.25 -16.57
N ASP A 94 12.69 -5.52 -16.54
CA ASP A 94 11.80 -6.60 -17.01
C ASP A 94 10.47 -6.55 -16.28
N ILE A 95 9.37 -6.54 -17.01
CA ILE A 95 8.01 -6.55 -16.45
C ILE A 95 7.38 -7.90 -16.71
N VAL A 96 6.83 -8.53 -15.67
CA VAL A 96 6.18 -9.85 -15.72
C VAL A 96 4.80 -9.77 -15.08
N GLN A 97 3.77 -10.27 -15.74
CA GLN A 97 2.44 -10.42 -15.17
C GLN A 97 2.43 -11.56 -14.14
N VAL A 98 1.94 -11.30 -12.93
CA VAL A 98 1.99 -12.27 -11.81
C VAL A 98 0.62 -12.77 -11.34
N THR A 99 -0.48 -12.22 -11.87
CA THR A 99 -1.84 -12.76 -11.69
C THR A 99 -2.54 -12.82 -13.04
N GLU A 100 -3.54 -13.71 -13.17
CA GLU A 100 -4.26 -13.89 -14.43
C GLU A 100 -5.75 -13.63 -14.31
N THR A 101 -6.39 -14.16 -13.28
CA THR A 101 -7.84 -14.01 -13.09
C THR A 101 -8.22 -13.78 -11.64
N GLY A 102 -9.22 -12.95 -11.44
CA GLY A 102 -10.06 -12.94 -10.24
C GLY A 102 -9.44 -12.37 -8.97
N TYR A 103 -8.18 -11.90 -8.96
CA TYR A 103 -7.63 -11.34 -7.74
C TYR A 103 -8.41 -10.11 -7.30
N GLN A 104 -8.62 -9.98 -6.00
CA GLN A 104 -9.33 -8.86 -5.39
C GLN A 104 -8.58 -8.36 -4.15
N GLY A 105 -8.76 -7.08 -3.85
CA GLY A 105 -8.23 -6.48 -2.63
C GLY A 105 -6.74 -6.26 -2.60
N ALA A 106 -6.14 -6.50 -1.44
CA ALA A 106 -4.74 -6.27 -1.18
C ALA A 106 -3.87 -7.40 -1.77
N LEU A 107 -2.72 -6.99 -2.30
CA LEU A 107 -1.61 -7.88 -2.62
C LEU A 107 -0.65 -7.88 -1.44
N CYS A 108 -0.20 -9.04 -1.01
CA CYS A 108 0.73 -9.18 0.10
C CYS A 108 1.97 -9.95 -0.33
N VAL A 109 3.12 -9.29 -0.38
CA VAL A 109 4.40 -9.91 -0.77
C VAL A 109 5.03 -10.55 0.45
N ALA A 110 5.33 -11.84 0.35
CA ALA A 110 6.04 -12.57 1.39
C ALA A 110 7.48 -12.08 1.54
N GLN A 111 7.96 -12.01 2.79
CA GLN A 111 9.29 -11.48 3.10
C GLN A 111 10.35 -12.58 3.29
N LYS A 112 9.93 -13.83 3.45
CA LYS A 112 10.81 -14.99 3.62
C LYS A 112 10.79 -15.92 2.42
N SER A 113 9.64 -16.05 1.78
CA SER A 113 9.48 -16.87 0.58
C SER A 113 9.25 -16.01 -0.66
N MET A 114 9.60 -16.54 -1.83
CA MET A 114 9.33 -15.89 -3.10
C MET A 114 7.86 -16.10 -3.51
N ARG A 115 6.92 -15.60 -2.69
CA ARG A 115 5.47 -15.76 -2.89
C ARG A 115 4.74 -14.43 -2.88
N LEU A 116 3.68 -14.36 -3.69
CA LEU A 116 2.71 -13.28 -3.67
C LEU A 116 1.36 -13.82 -3.21
N PHE A 117 0.84 -13.32 -2.09
CA PHE A 117 -0.47 -13.70 -1.58
C PHE A 117 -1.53 -12.70 -2.03
N PHE A 118 -2.73 -13.20 -2.32
CA PHE A 118 -3.91 -12.40 -2.60
C PHE A 118 -5.18 -13.19 -2.28
N SER A 119 -6.32 -12.52 -2.26
CA SER A 119 -7.63 -13.16 -2.19
C SER A 119 -8.34 -13.08 -3.54
N ARG A 120 -9.15 -14.10 -3.85
CA ARG A 120 -10.07 -14.09 -4.98
C ARG A 120 -11.39 -14.77 -4.62
N ARG A 121 -12.42 -14.47 -5.36
CA ARG A 121 -13.70 -15.17 -5.19
C ARG A 121 -13.54 -16.65 -5.56
N VAL A 122 -14.24 -17.53 -4.81
CA VAL A 122 -14.29 -18.97 -5.16
C VAL A 122 -14.83 -19.17 -6.58
N ASP A 123 -15.85 -18.37 -6.96
CA ASP A 123 -16.47 -18.38 -8.29
C ASP A 123 -15.87 -17.32 -9.24
N HIS A 124 -14.56 -17.06 -9.13
CA HIS A 124 -13.87 -15.97 -9.84
C HIS A 124 -13.99 -16.01 -11.38
N LEU A 125 -14.31 -17.15 -11.96
CA LEU A 125 -14.59 -17.31 -13.39
C LEU A 125 -16.01 -16.88 -13.79
N SER A 126 -16.90 -16.68 -12.81
CA SER A 126 -18.25 -16.19 -13.03
C SER A 126 -18.33 -14.67 -12.89
N PRO A 127 -19.25 -13.98 -13.59
CA PRO A 127 -19.47 -12.57 -13.38
C PRO A 127 -19.70 -12.24 -11.91
N ALA A 128 -19.20 -11.10 -11.46
CA ALA A 128 -19.43 -10.67 -10.08
C ALA A 128 -20.94 -10.45 -9.86
N PRO A 129 -21.49 -10.93 -8.74
CA PRO A 129 -22.90 -10.66 -8.43
C PRO A 129 -23.10 -9.15 -8.27
N GLU A 130 -24.07 -8.59 -9.02
CA GLU A 130 -24.45 -7.19 -8.92
C GLU A 130 -25.69 -7.08 -8.00
N VAL A 131 -25.56 -6.26 -6.97
CA VAL A 131 -26.70 -5.81 -6.18
C VAL A 131 -27.00 -4.38 -6.55
N ALA A 132 -28.15 -4.16 -7.15
CA ALA A 132 -28.59 -2.82 -7.46
C ALA A 132 -28.71 -2.00 -6.16
N PRO A 133 -28.03 -0.84 -6.05
CA PRO A 133 -28.13 -0.01 -4.86
C PRO A 133 -29.54 0.57 -4.72
N ALA A 134 -30.02 0.69 -3.50
CA ALA A 134 -31.23 1.48 -3.26
C ALA A 134 -30.95 2.97 -3.62
N PRO A 135 -31.99 3.74 -3.97
CA PRO A 135 -31.82 5.15 -4.29
C PRO A 135 -31.09 5.89 -3.17
N GLY A 136 -29.92 6.48 -3.50
CA GLY A 136 -29.06 7.19 -2.54
C GLY A 136 -28.02 6.32 -1.80
N GLU A 137 -28.01 5.02 -2.00
CA GLU A 137 -26.98 4.13 -1.46
C GLU A 137 -25.85 3.93 -2.46
N ARG A 138 -24.64 3.75 -1.93
CA ARG A 138 -23.50 3.32 -2.76
C ARG A 138 -23.68 1.84 -3.12
N PRO A 139 -23.25 1.41 -4.33
CA PRO A 139 -23.25 0.01 -4.70
C PRO A 139 -22.53 -0.82 -3.61
N ARG A 140 -23.25 -1.76 -3.01
CA ARG A 140 -22.66 -2.73 -2.08
C ARG A 140 -22.34 -3.99 -2.87
N ARG A 141 -21.11 -4.45 -2.76
CA ARG A 141 -20.81 -5.81 -3.22
C ARG A 141 -21.27 -6.76 -2.13
N PRO A 142 -22.06 -7.80 -2.46
CA PRO A 142 -22.43 -8.81 -1.48
C PRO A 142 -21.18 -9.46 -0.92
N ALA A 143 -21.23 -9.93 0.32
CA ALA A 143 -20.23 -10.82 0.84
C ALA A 143 -20.22 -12.09 -0.04
N VAL A 144 -19.05 -12.60 -0.33
CA VAL A 144 -18.86 -13.83 -1.11
C VAL A 144 -17.72 -14.62 -0.50
N ALA A 145 -17.77 -15.93 -0.67
CA ALA A 145 -16.66 -16.78 -0.25
C ALA A 145 -15.39 -16.44 -1.05
N MET A 146 -14.26 -16.34 -0.36
CA MET A 146 -12.98 -15.96 -0.92
C MET A 146 -11.95 -17.07 -0.73
N GLU A 147 -11.14 -17.33 -1.74
CA GLU A 147 -9.94 -18.16 -1.58
C GLU A 147 -8.74 -17.29 -1.20
N VAL A 148 -7.86 -17.83 -0.36
CA VAL A 148 -6.51 -17.30 -0.15
C VAL A 148 -5.57 -18.06 -1.05
N VAL A 149 -4.89 -17.34 -1.93
CA VAL A 149 -4.03 -17.90 -2.96
C VAL A 149 -2.63 -17.31 -2.84
N ALA A 150 -1.61 -18.13 -3.05
CA ALA A 150 -0.25 -17.64 -3.26
C ALA A 150 0.32 -18.09 -4.60
N VAL A 151 1.05 -17.20 -5.26
CA VAL A 151 1.82 -17.48 -6.49
C VAL A 151 3.27 -17.75 -6.12
N ASP A 152 3.82 -18.84 -6.62
CA ASP A 152 5.26 -19.14 -6.61
C ASP A 152 5.98 -18.27 -7.64
N LEU A 153 6.50 -17.14 -7.18
CA LEU A 153 7.18 -16.16 -8.04
C LEU A 153 8.53 -16.67 -8.56
N GLU A 154 9.25 -17.48 -7.79
CA GLU A 154 10.55 -18.00 -8.21
C GLU A 154 10.39 -18.87 -9.45
N ARG A 155 9.50 -19.86 -9.39
CA ARG A 155 9.19 -20.74 -10.51
C ARG A 155 8.60 -19.96 -11.69
N LEU A 156 7.66 -19.04 -11.41
CA LEU A 156 7.03 -18.22 -12.45
C LEU A 156 8.07 -17.41 -13.23
N PHE A 157 8.99 -16.73 -12.53
CA PHE A 157 10.02 -15.92 -13.19
C PHE A 157 11.02 -16.76 -13.97
N ALA A 158 11.38 -17.94 -13.47
CA ALA A 158 12.25 -18.87 -14.17
C ALA A 158 11.62 -19.38 -15.48
N ASP A 159 10.37 -19.85 -15.42
CA ASP A 159 9.64 -20.35 -16.59
C ASP A 159 9.36 -19.21 -17.59
N SER A 160 9.02 -18.03 -17.10
CA SER A 160 8.84 -16.83 -17.92
C SER A 160 10.12 -16.45 -18.68
N ALA A 161 11.27 -16.47 -18.00
CA ALA A 161 12.56 -16.17 -18.64
C ALA A 161 12.97 -17.24 -19.66
N ALA A 162 12.61 -18.49 -19.41
CA ALA A 162 12.90 -19.61 -20.31
C ALA A 162 11.91 -19.75 -21.48
N GLY A 163 10.81 -18.97 -21.49
CA GLY A 163 9.73 -19.11 -22.47
C GLY A 163 8.97 -20.44 -22.34
N LYS A 164 8.90 -21.02 -21.12
CA LYS A 164 8.29 -22.32 -20.83
C LYS A 164 7.10 -22.21 -19.89
N LEU A 165 6.24 -21.24 -20.14
CA LEU A 165 5.08 -20.97 -19.29
C LEU A 165 4.17 -22.19 -19.18
N GLN A 166 3.69 -22.42 -17.96
CA GLN A 166 2.69 -23.42 -17.63
C GLN A 166 1.34 -22.71 -17.36
N PRO A 167 0.22 -23.44 -17.30
CA PRO A 167 -1.05 -22.89 -16.85
C PRO A 167 -0.92 -22.25 -15.46
N ALA A 168 -1.69 -21.19 -15.18
CA ALA A 168 -1.66 -20.43 -13.92
C ALA A 168 -1.74 -21.33 -12.68
N SER A 169 -2.59 -22.35 -12.72
CA SER A 169 -2.74 -23.35 -11.64
C SER A 169 -1.45 -24.10 -11.28
N SER A 170 -0.43 -24.08 -12.15
CA SER A 170 0.88 -24.68 -11.87
C SER A 170 1.75 -23.80 -10.96
N TYR A 171 1.43 -22.52 -10.87
CA TYR A 171 2.15 -21.55 -10.05
C TYR A 171 1.38 -21.16 -8.80
N GLU A 172 0.07 -21.45 -8.76
CA GLU A 172 -0.81 -21.08 -7.67
C GLU A 172 -0.96 -22.20 -6.63
N THR A 173 -1.01 -21.82 -5.37
CA THR A 173 -1.44 -22.67 -4.25
C THR A 173 -2.64 -22.03 -3.59
N VAL A 174 -3.77 -22.75 -3.52
CA VAL A 174 -4.94 -22.35 -2.74
C VAL A 174 -4.78 -22.90 -1.33
N PHE A 175 -4.74 -22.05 -0.33
CA PHE A 175 -4.54 -22.41 1.07
C PHE A 175 -5.85 -22.75 1.78
N GLY A 176 -6.94 -22.15 1.36
CA GLY A 176 -8.26 -22.37 1.95
C GLY A 176 -9.28 -21.33 1.51
N THR A 177 -10.50 -21.51 2.03
CA THR A 177 -11.62 -20.62 1.73
C THR A 177 -12.01 -19.84 2.97
N ILE A 178 -12.12 -18.53 2.82
CA ILE A 178 -12.75 -17.65 3.80
C ILE A 178 -14.25 -17.71 3.54
N PRO A 179 -15.06 -18.20 4.50
CA PRO A 179 -16.51 -18.31 4.33
C PRO A 179 -17.17 -16.94 4.10
N GLU A 180 -18.25 -16.93 3.33
CA GLU A 180 -19.02 -15.71 3.03
C GLU A 180 -19.43 -14.95 4.29
N GLU A 181 -19.87 -15.68 5.32
CA GLU A 181 -20.32 -15.10 6.58
C GLU A 181 -19.20 -14.42 7.39
N ILE A 182 -17.95 -14.75 7.16
CA ILE A 182 -16.79 -14.05 7.75
C ILE A 182 -16.42 -12.87 6.88
N GLY A 183 -16.47 -13.04 5.55
CA GLY A 183 -15.96 -12.06 4.59
C GLY A 183 -14.45 -12.15 4.49
N GLY A 184 -13.80 -11.19 3.90
CA GLY A 184 -12.34 -11.21 3.69
C GLY A 184 -11.91 -10.43 2.46
N ALA A 185 -12.85 -9.71 1.86
CA ALA A 185 -12.55 -8.84 0.74
C ALA A 185 -11.86 -7.56 1.23
N GLY A 186 -10.80 -7.17 0.54
CA GLY A 186 -10.19 -5.85 0.64
C GLY A 186 -8.80 -5.82 1.26
N GLU A 187 -8.57 -6.48 2.38
CA GLU A 187 -7.29 -6.43 3.08
C GLU A 187 -6.80 -7.84 3.39
N LEU A 188 -5.50 -8.05 3.19
CA LEU A 188 -4.83 -9.30 3.47
C LEU A 188 -3.42 -8.97 3.97
N ALA A 189 -3.06 -9.36 5.19
CA ALA A 189 -1.73 -9.17 5.76
C ALA A 189 -1.13 -10.52 6.15
N LEU A 190 0.10 -10.79 5.72
CA LEU A 190 0.81 -12.04 5.98
C LEU A 190 1.60 -11.93 7.29
N ASP A 191 1.51 -12.94 8.13
CA ASP A 191 2.29 -13.03 9.38
C ASP A 191 3.79 -13.07 9.14
N ALA A 192 4.58 -12.60 10.12
CA ALA A 192 6.04 -12.59 10.05
C ALA A 192 6.67 -13.96 9.82
N ASN A 193 6.04 -15.04 10.27
CA ASN A 193 6.49 -16.42 10.02
C ASN A 193 5.90 -17.03 8.75
N GLU A 194 4.94 -16.33 8.10
CA GLU A 194 4.18 -16.85 6.96
C GLU A 194 3.31 -18.07 7.33
N ASP A 195 2.87 -18.14 8.60
CA ASP A 195 2.00 -19.21 9.08
C ASP A 195 0.51 -18.82 8.99
N PHE A 196 0.21 -17.51 9.03
CA PHE A 196 -1.15 -16.97 9.02
C PHE A 196 -1.29 -15.83 8.04
N VAL A 197 -2.50 -15.64 7.55
CA VAL A 197 -2.95 -14.39 6.91
C VAL A 197 -4.07 -13.77 7.74
N TYR A 198 -4.02 -12.46 7.90
CA TYR A 198 -5.02 -11.65 8.62
C TYR A 198 -5.87 -10.88 7.63
N PHE A 199 -7.16 -10.77 7.90
CA PHE A 199 -8.12 -10.06 7.04
C PHE A 199 -9.29 -9.50 7.84
N ARG A 200 -10.05 -8.60 7.23
CA ARG A 200 -11.18 -7.95 7.87
C ARG A 200 -12.40 -8.85 7.84
N MET A 201 -13.06 -8.99 9.01
CA MET A 201 -14.39 -9.56 9.11
C MET A 201 -15.43 -8.54 8.67
N VAL A 202 -16.43 -8.98 7.90
CA VAL A 202 -17.61 -8.16 7.57
C VAL A 202 -18.56 -8.04 8.77
N LYS A 203 -19.46 -7.05 8.71
CA LYS A 203 -20.39 -6.75 9.83
C LYS A 203 -21.22 -7.96 10.27
N GLU A 204 -21.72 -8.71 9.32
CA GLU A 204 -22.53 -9.91 9.56
C GLU A 204 -21.76 -10.98 10.35
N GLY A 205 -20.51 -11.23 9.95
CA GLY A 205 -19.63 -12.17 10.66
C GLY A 205 -19.25 -11.65 12.04
N ALA A 206 -18.80 -10.40 12.11
CA ALA A 206 -18.40 -9.79 13.37
C ALA A 206 -19.55 -9.76 14.39
N SER A 207 -20.78 -9.51 13.96
CA SER A 207 -21.96 -9.51 14.86
C SER A 207 -22.20 -10.85 15.56
N LYS A 208 -21.86 -11.98 14.91
CA LYS A 208 -22.01 -13.34 15.50
C LYS A 208 -20.98 -13.61 16.59
N HIS A 209 -19.89 -12.87 16.60
CA HIS A 209 -18.77 -13.02 17.54
C HIS A 209 -18.59 -11.81 18.47
N ALA A 210 -19.48 -10.82 18.37
CA ALA A 210 -19.41 -9.64 19.22
C ALA A 210 -19.72 -10.01 20.68
N PRO A 211 -18.93 -9.53 21.66
CA PRO A 211 -19.25 -9.67 23.07
C PRO A 211 -20.63 -9.12 23.40
N GLU A 212 -21.34 -9.80 24.33
CA GLU A 212 -22.61 -9.32 24.82
C GLU A 212 -22.48 -7.90 25.41
N GLY A 213 -23.44 -7.03 25.06
CA GLY A 213 -23.43 -5.65 25.53
C GLY A 213 -22.42 -4.71 24.85
N MET A 214 -21.72 -5.15 23.81
CA MET A 214 -20.84 -4.26 23.05
C MET A 214 -21.64 -3.08 22.50
N LYS A 215 -21.26 -1.85 22.87
CA LYS A 215 -21.83 -0.65 22.31
C LYS A 215 -21.23 -0.39 20.92
N ILE A 216 -22.04 -0.56 19.89
CA ILE A 216 -21.61 -0.40 18.50
C ILE A 216 -21.50 1.09 18.17
N GLU A 217 -20.42 1.47 17.51
CA GLU A 217 -20.20 2.81 16.98
C GLU A 217 -21.02 3.04 15.72
N GLU A 218 -21.52 4.27 15.56
CA GLU A 218 -22.27 4.68 14.39
C GLU A 218 -21.36 5.32 13.34
N ASN A 219 -21.87 5.50 12.12
CA ASN A 219 -21.19 6.29 11.11
C ASN A 219 -21.12 7.75 11.52
N PHE A 220 -20.01 8.41 11.22
CA PHE A 220 -19.82 9.83 11.49
C PHE A 220 -18.84 10.48 10.52
N GLY A 221 -18.60 11.77 10.74
CA GLY A 221 -17.65 12.55 9.95
C GLY A 221 -18.12 12.83 8.53
N PRO A 222 -17.29 13.54 7.75
CA PRO A 222 -17.68 14.06 6.44
C PRO A 222 -17.98 12.96 5.40
N ARG A 223 -17.43 11.75 5.58
CA ARG A 223 -17.68 10.61 4.67
C ARG A 223 -18.80 9.69 5.16
N ASN A 224 -19.43 10.00 6.30
CA ASN A 224 -20.48 9.17 6.90
C ASN A 224 -20.13 7.69 6.92
N MET A 225 -19.03 7.35 7.56
CA MET A 225 -18.52 5.97 7.67
C MET A 225 -17.87 5.73 9.04
N GLY A 226 -17.48 4.50 9.32
CA GLY A 226 -16.81 4.13 10.57
C GLY A 226 -17.62 3.21 11.47
N ALA A 227 -18.90 2.98 11.18
CA ALA A 227 -19.77 2.13 11.99
C ALA A 227 -19.30 0.67 12.03
N GLY A 228 -19.42 0.06 13.22
CA GLY A 228 -19.21 -1.37 13.45
C GLY A 228 -20.48 -2.22 13.44
N PRO A 229 -20.42 -3.42 14.04
CA PRO A 229 -19.17 -4.06 14.41
C PRO A 229 -18.43 -4.57 13.19
N THR A 230 -17.11 -4.63 13.27
CA THR A 230 -16.25 -5.38 12.37
C THR A 230 -15.14 -6.07 13.17
N GLY A 231 -14.18 -6.71 12.52
CA GLY A 231 -13.11 -7.35 13.26
C GLY A 231 -11.96 -7.78 12.39
N VAL A 232 -10.99 -8.39 13.03
CA VAL A 232 -9.88 -9.10 12.39
C VAL A 232 -10.09 -10.59 12.54
N ALA A 233 -9.94 -11.33 11.45
CA ALA A 233 -9.88 -12.78 11.43
C ALA A 233 -8.55 -13.23 10.86
N LYS A 234 -8.22 -14.52 11.03
CA LYS A 234 -7.03 -15.15 10.48
C LYS A 234 -7.37 -16.47 9.80
N MET A 235 -6.54 -16.84 8.83
CA MET A 235 -6.48 -18.20 8.29
C MET A 235 -5.10 -18.78 8.62
N GLU A 236 -5.08 -19.97 9.18
CA GLU A 236 -3.87 -20.78 9.31
C GLU A 236 -3.53 -21.39 7.96
N LEU A 237 -2.36 -21.08 7.41
CA LEU A 237 -2.00 -21.50 6.04
C LEU A 237 -1.75 -23.02 5.95
N ALA A 238 -1.30 -23.66 7.04
CA ALA A 238 -1.07 -25.10 7.05
C ALA A 238 -2.35 -25.93 6.92
N THR A 239 -3.48 -25.43 7.45
CA THR A 239 -4.74 -26.17 7.54
C THR A 239 -5.88 -25.55 6.75
N GLY A 240 -5.77 -24.29 6.35
CA GLY A 240 -6.87 -23.51 5.76
C GLY A 240 -7.95 -23.09 6.78
N THR A 241 -7.71 -23.34 8.07
CA THR A 241 -8.69 -23.06 9.13
C THR A 241 -8.82 -21.55 9.36
N VAL A 242 -10.05 -21.06 9.30
CA VAL A 242 -10.41 -19.65 9.54
C VAL A 242 -10.94 -19.49 10.95
N SER A 243 -10.47 -18.48 11.68
CA SER A 243 -10.95 -18.13 13.02
C SER A 243 -10.93 -16.63 13.28
N PRO A 244 -11.87 -16.09 14.08
CA PRO A 244 -11.82 -14.73 14.56
C PRO A 244 -10.58 -14.48 15.42
N VAL A 245 -10.00 -13.27 15.33
CA VAL A 245 -8.98 -12.77 16.24
C VAL A 245 -9.62 -11.82 17.24
N VAL A 246 -10.32 -10.80 16.75
CA VAL A 246 -11.00 -9.82 17.60
C VAL A 246 -12.18 -9.20 16.87
N VAL A 247 -13.22 -8.86 17.62
CA VAL A 247 -14.33 -8.01 17.16
C VAL A 247 -14.26 -6.69 17.89
N VAL A 248 -14.46 -5.60 17.14
CA VAL A 248 -14.44 -4.23 17.64
C VAL A 248 -15.74 -3.51 17.28
N PRO A 249 -16.16 -2.49 18.06
CA PRO A 249 -17.42 -1.81 17.83
C PRO A 249 -17.46 -0.88 16.60
N PHE A 250 -16.36 -0.77 15.87
CA PHE A 250 -16.16 0.18 14.78
C PHE A 250 -15.68 -0.50 13.49
N GLN A 251 -15.55 0.26 12.42
CA GLN A 251 -15.05 -0.23 11.13
C GLN A 251 -13.52 -0.35 11.15
N VAL A 252 -13.03 -1.57 11.03
CA VAL A 252 -11.59 -1.87 10.86
C VAL A 252 -11.14 -1.53 9.45
N GLY A 253 -9.96 -0.93 9.33
CA GLY A 253 -9.24 -0.68 8.09
C GLY A 253 -7.73 -0.81 8.29
N HIS A 254 -6.97 -0.81 7.19
CA HIS A 254 -5.52 -0.82 7.16
C HIS A 254 -4.88 -1.94 7.99
N ILE A 255 -5.43 -3.16 7.92
CA ILE A 255 -4.85 -4.31 8.62
C ILE A 255 -3.44 -4.57 8.09
N GLN A 256 -2.49 -4.58 8.99
CA GLN A 256 -1.09 -4.90 8.73
C GLN A 256 -0.53 -5.77 9.85
N SER A 257 0.39 -6.65 9.51
CA SER A 257 1.16 -7.44 10.47
C SER A 257 2.50 -6.78 10.71
N ASN A 258 3.08 -7.03 11.88
CA ASN A 258 4.48 -6.68 12.13
C ASN A 258 5.38 -7.69 11.41
N PRO A 259 6.20 -7.26 10.41
CA PRO A 259 7.04 -8.19 9.63
C PRO A 259 8.18 -8.84 10.44
N TRP A 260 8.46 -8.35 11.65
CA TRP A 260 9.55 -8.82 12.52
C TRP A 260 9.05 -9.62 13.72
N VAL A 261 7.78 -9.48 14.10
CA VAL A 261 7.21 -10.10 15.31
C VAL A 261 5.96 -10.88 14.94
N PRO A 262 6.01 -12.22 14.96
CA PRO A 262 4.86 -13.05 14.63
C PRO A 262 3.67 -12.75 15.54
N GLY A 263 2.48 -12.77 14.97
CA GLY A 263 1.22 -12.59 15.70
C GLY A 263 0.91 -11.16 16.14
N GLU A 264 1.73 -10.17 15.81
CA GLU A 264 1.44 -8.76 16.16
C GLU A 264 0.74 -8.05 14.99
N ILE A 265 -0.43 -7.49 15.24
CA ILE A 265 -1.31 -6.89 14.25
C ILE A 265 -1.56 -5.43 14.61
N VAL A 266 -1.45 -4.54 13.61
CA VAL A 266 -1.83 -3.13 13.71
C VAL A 266 -2.97 -2.87 12.72
N PHE A 267 -3.95 -2.06 13.13
CA PHE A 267 -5.09 -1.70 12.30
C PHE A 267 -5.66 -0.35 12.73
N CYS A 268 -6.57 0.19 11.94
CA CYS A 268 -7.17 1.48 12.28
C CYS A 268 -8.71 1.41 12.42
N TRP A 269 -9.26 2.38 13.12
CA TRP A 269 -10.66 2.77 12.99
C TRP A 269 -10.82 3.64 11.76
N GLU A 270 -11.30 3.04 10.67
CA GLU A 270 -11.44 3.73 9.39
C GLU A 270 -12.74 4.51 9.31
N THR A 271 -12.61 5.85 9.24
CA THR A 271 -13.74 6.78 9.18
C THR A 271 -13.73 7.67 7.95
N GLY A 272 -12.64 7.57 7.15
CA GLY A 272 -12.39 8.48 6.04
C GLY A 272 -12.13 9.94 6.46
N GLY A 273 -11.85 10.17 7.74
CA GLY A 273 -11.56 11.47 8.33
C GLY A 273 -10.93 11.31 9.70
N LYS A 274 -11.23 12.25 10.63
CA LYS A 274 -10.76 12.13 12.01
C LYS A 274 -11.55 11.07 12.78
N SER A 275 -10.87 10.06 13.26
CA SER A 275 -11.40 9.09 14.24
C SER A 275 -11.17 9.59 15.67
N PRO A 276 -12.03 9.23 16.63
CA PRO A 276 -11.78 9.53 18.05
C PRO A 276 -10.49 8.91 18.58
N GLN A 277 -10.20 7.68 18.13
CA GLN A 277 -8.98 6.91 18.39
C GLN A 277 -8.72 6.08 17.14
N ARG A 278 -7.74 6.49 16.32
CA ARG A 278 -7.55 5.84 15.01
C ARG A 278 -6.79 4.53 15.11
N THR A 279 -5.63 4.52 15.76
CA THR A 279 -4.68 3.41 15.60
C THR A 279 -4.72 2.44 16.76
N TRP A 280 -4.82 1.15 16.45
CA TRP A 280 -4.99 0.04 17.39
C TRP A 280 -3.99 -1.08 17.12
N THR A 281 -3.75 -1.90 18.13
CA THR A 281 -2.97 -3.13 18.01
C THR A 281 -3.63 -4.26 18.79
N VAL A 282 -3.41 -5.51 18.33
CA VAL A 282 -3.89 -6.74 18.94
C VAL A 282 -2.91 -7.88 18.62
N LEU A 283 -2.86 -8.90 19.46
CA LEU A 283 -2.15 -10.13 19.18
C LEU A 283 -3.04 -11.14 18.44
N ALA A 284 -2.45 -12.02 17.64
CA ALA A 284 -3.18 -13.00 16.83
C ALA A 284 -3.97 -14.06 17.65
N ASP A 285 -3.74 -14.14 18.95
CA ASP A 285 -4.55 -14.95 19.89
C ASP A 285 -5.78 -14.19 20.43
N GLY A 286 -5.98 -12.93 20.01
CA GLY A 286 -7.06 -12.05 20.43
C GLY A 286 -6.78 -11.26 21.70
N THR A 287 -5.63 -11.48 22.35
CA THR A 287 -5.24 -10.74 23.55
C THR A 287 -4.58 -9.41 23.22
N GLY A 288 -4.42 -8.54 24.20
CA GLY A 288 -3.67 -7.29 24.08
C GLY A 288 -4.32 -6.24 23.20
N LEU A 289 -5.63 -6.34 22.90
CA LEU A 289 -6.34 -5.27 22.17
C LEU A 289 -6.23 -3.96 22.93
N ARG A 290 -5.65 -2.95 22.28
CA ARG A 290 -5.48 -1.61 22.84
C ARG A 290 -5.27 -0.55 21.78
N PRO A 291 -5.50 0.74 22.09
CA PRO A 291 -4.93 1.84 21.31
C PRO A 291 -3.42 1.67 21.15
N LEU A 292 -2.89 1.98 19.98
CA LEU A 292 -1.44 2.02 19.75
C LEU A 292 -0.79 2.99 20.76
N TYR A 293 -1.33 4.19 20.84
CA TYR A 293 -1.11 5.18 21.92
C TYR A 293 -2.41 5.95 22.15
N PRO A 294 -2.64 6.58 23.31
CA PRO A 294 -3.82 7.41 23.53
C PRO A 294 -3.73 8.68 22.68
N GLU A 295 -4.60 8.83 21.71
CA GLU A 295 -4.69 10.04 20.89
C GLU A 295 -5.46 11.12 21.65
N ALA A 296 -4.99 12.37 21.60
CA ALA A 296 -5.73 13.47 22.19
C ALA A 296 -7.03 13.71 21.40
N PRO A 297 -8.12 14.20 22.03
CA PRO A 297 -9.43 14.33 21.40
C PRO A 297 -9.43 15.13 20.10
N TYR A 298 -8.48 16.03 19.94
CA TYR A 298 -8.39 16.91 18.77
C TYR A 298 -7.31 16.47 17.77
N ASP A 299 -6.43 15.52 18.10
CA ASP A 299 -5.40 15.06 17.19
C ASP A 299 -6.03 14.40 15.98
N TRP A 300 -5.67 14.86 14.80
CA TRP A 300 -6.07 14.22 13.57
C TRP A 300 -4.94 13.31 13.08
N VAL A 301 -4.98 12.10 13.56
CA VAL A 301 -4.05 11.03 13.15
C VAL A 301 -4.60 10.30 11.94
N THR A 302 -3.73 10.05 10.98
CA THR A 302 -4.04 9.24 9.80
C THR A 302 -2.83 8.39 9.43
N HIS A 303 -3.04 7.48 8.49
CA HIS A 303 -2.01 6.69 7.80
C HIS A 303 -0.89 6.19 8.72
N GLU A 304 -0.99 4.94 9.05
CA GLU A 304 -0.04 4.22 9.89
C GLU A 304 0.70 3.17 9.07
N ALA A 305 1.99 2.94 9.40
CA ALA A 305 2.81 1.86 8.84
C ALA A 305 3.76 1.30 9.89
N VAL A 306 3.83 -0.03 10.00
CA VAL A 306 4.86 -0.70 10.82
C VAL A 306 6.19 -0.56 10.08
N ILE A 307 7.15 0.13 10.69
CA ILE A 307 8.42 0.52 10.06
C ILE A 307 9.65 -0.13 10.67
N GLY A 308 9.50 -0.73 11.82
CA GLY A 308 10.56 -1.42 12.56
C GLY A 308 9.96 -2.46 13.51
N ARG A 309 10.83 -3.27 14.11
CA ARG A 309 10.40 -4.32 15.03
C ARG A 309 9.45 -3.81 16.13
N ASP A 310 9.72 -2.63 16.63
CA ASP A 310 8.98 -2.03 17.75
C ASP A 310 8.39 -0.67 17.39
N GLU A 311 8.31 -0.31 16.11
CA GLU A 311 7.95 1.05 15.71
C GLU A 311 6.86 1.09 14.64
N VAL A 312 5.92 2.00 14.84
CA VAL A 312 4.87 2.35 13.87
C VAL A 312 4.97 3.84 13.57
N ALA A 313 5.11 4.17 12.28
CA ALA A 313 4.98 5.55 11.82
C ALA A 313 3.50 5.91 11.67
N ILE A 314 3.14 7.13 12.07
CA ILE A 314 1.79 7.69 11.91
C ILE A 314 1.88 9.12 11.37
N ALA A 315 0.87 9.54 10.64
CA ALA A 315 0.75 10.92 10.20
C ALA A 315 -0.11 11.74 11.19
N ILE A 316 0.46 12.82 11.71
CA ILE A 316 -0.29 13.81 12.51
C ILE A 316 -0.55 14.99 11.59
N LEU A 317 -1.74 15.04 10.99
CA LEU A 317 -2.10 16.02 9.96
C LEU A 317 -2.45 17.39 10.52
N GLY A 318 -2.93 17.44 11.73
CA GLY A 318 -3.39 18.65 12.34
C GLY A 318 -4.29 18.39 13.53
N HIS A 319 -5.06 19.40 13.88
CA HIS A 319 -5.98 19.33 15.00
C HIS A 319 -7.36 19.74 14.52
N ARG A 320 -8.35 18.88 14.76
CA ARG A 320 -9.74 19.09 14.36
C ARG A 320 -10.71 18.81 15.50
N LYS A 321 -11.85 19.46 15.48
CA LYS A 321 -12.96 19.09 16.33
C LYS A 321 -13.50 17.73 15.91
N PRO A 322 -13.77 16.80 16.84
CA PRO A 322 -14.32 15.49 16.53
C PRO A 322 -15.60 15.59 15.70
N GLY A 323 -15.69 14.71 14.66
CA GLY A 323 -16.87 14.65 13.78
C GLY A 323 -17.05 15.82 12.81
N THR A 324 -16.07 16.73 12.69
CA THR A 324 -16.13 17.89 11.79
C THR A 324 -14.89 18.00 10.91
N ASP A 325 -14.95 18.90 9.93
CA ASP A 325 -13.78 19.34 9.15
C ASP A 325 -13.17 20.63 9.73
N ASP A 326 -13.73 21.16 10.83
CA ASP A 326 -13.28 22.41 11.43
C ASP A 326 -11.90 22.24 12.08
N ALA A 327 -10.94 23.02 11.63
CA ALA A 327 -9.64 23.11 12.29
C ALA A 327 -9.80 23.65 13.72
N TRP A 328 -8.98 23.13 14.63
CA TRP A 328 -8.92 23.59 16.01
C TRP A 328 -7.57 24.24 16.28
N GLY A 329 -7.51 25.55 16.12
CA GLY A 329 -6.28 26.30 16.24
C GLY A 329 -5.31 26.13 15.06
N PRO A 330 -4.20 26.89 15.06
CA PRO A 330 -3.17 26.78 14.04
C PRO A 330 -2.40 25.46 14.18
N SER A 331 -2.21 24.76 13.08
CA SER A 331 -1.41 23.52 13.01
C SER A 331 0.08 23.83 12.87
N GLY A 332 0.95 22.92 13.33
CA GLY A 332 2.40 23.02 13.23
C GLY A 332 3.03 23.91 14.31
N THR A 333 2.29 24.25 15.36
CA THR A 333 2.81 24.99 16.53
C THR A 333 3.25 24.02 17.63
N ARG A 334 3.82 24.57 18.71
CA ARG A 334 4.18 23.78 19.89
C ARG A 334 2.96 23.14 20.55
N GLU A 335 1.84 23.85 20.58
CA GLU A 335 0.58 23.43 21.19
C GLU A 335 -0.22 22.50 20.27
N HIS A 336 -0.01 22.62 18.96
CA HIS A 336 -0.68 21.83 17.93
C HIS A 336 0.35 21.29 16.93
N PRO A 337 1.21 20.34 17.36
CA PRO A 337 2.28 19.81 16.52
C PRO A 337 1.70 18.98 15.38
N THR A 338 2.30 19.11 14.19
CA THR A 338 2.01 18.28 13.02
C THR A 338 3.30 17.70 12.46
N GLY A 339 3.22 16.56 11.81
CA GLY A 339 4.39 15.91 11.25
C GLY A 339 4.24 14.40 11.17
N LEU A 340 5.37 13.72 11.16
CA LEU A 340 5.46 12.26 11.21
C LEU A 340 5.71 11.84 12.67
N GLY A 341 4.74 11.16 13.28
CA GLY A 341 4.90 10.56 14.59
C GLY A 341 5.48 9.15 14.47
N ILE A 342 6.29 8.74 15.44
CA ILE A 342 6.76 7.36 15.57
C ILE A 342 6.38 6.89 16.97
N VAL A 343 5.59 5.82 17.01
CA VAL A 343 5.10 5.21 18.25
C VAL A 343 5.85 3.91 18.49
N ASN A 344 6.40 3.76 19.68
CA ASN A 344 7.00 2.52 20.12
C ASN A 344 5.92 1.54 20.61
N LEU A 345 5.83 0.35 20.02
CA LEU A 345 4.85 -0.68 20.34
C LEU A 345 5.01 -1.22 21.77
N ARG A 346 6.22 -1.14 22.37
CA ARG A 346 6.51 -1.68 23.70
C ARG A 346 6.29 -0.64 24.79
N THR A 347 6.90 0.54 24.66
CA THR A 347 6.80 1.61 25.66
C THR A 347 5.54 2.46 25.49
N ARG A 348 4.93 2.48 24.29
CA ARG A 348 3.79 3.33 23.89
C ARG A 348 4.12 4.83 23.83
N GLU A 349 5.39 5.17 23.90
CA GLU A 349 5.86 6.52 23.71
C GLU A 349 5.77 6.91 22.24
N MET A 350 5.44 8.16 21.99
CA MET A 350 5.37 8.75 20.66
C MET A 350 6.35 9.92 20.58
N ILE A 351 7.17 9.93 19.55
CA ILE A 351 8.03 11.05 19.19
C ILE A 351 7.60 11.62 17.84
N ILE A 352 7.81 12.90 17.61
CA ILE A 352 7.60 13.53 16.31
C ILE A 352 8.95 13.64 15.60
N ALA A 353 9.11 12.92 14.50
CA ALA A 353 10.24 13.02 13.60
C ALA A 353 9.81 13.89 12.40
N GLY A 354 10.48 15.04 12.21
CA GLY A 354 10.11 15.92 11.12
C GLY A 354 8.80 16.67 11.34
N GLN A 355 8.79 17.53 12.34
CA GLN A 355 7.66 18.43 12.60
C GLN A 355 7.55 19.47 11.47
N THR A 356 6.34 19.62 10.91
CA THR A 356 6.04 20.68 9.95
C THR A 356 5.59 21.96 10.67
N ARG A 357 5.99 23.12 10.14
CA ARG A 357 5.70 24.43 10.78
C ARG A 357 4.36 24.99 10.38
N GLU A 358 3.86 24.65 9.21
CA GLU A 358 2.65 25.22 8.63
C GLU A 358 1.84 24.15 7.92
N GLY A 359 0.52 24.31 7.93
CA GLY A 359 -0.40 23.47 7.20
C GLY A 359 -0.61 22.10 7.84
N SER A 360 -1.10 21.19 7.04
CA SER A 360 -1.21 19.77 7.39
C SER A 360 0.17 19.13 7.30
N GLY A 361 0.51 18.28 8.25
CA GLY A 361 1.74 17.49 8.25
C GLY A 361 1.91 16.59 7.01
N HIS A 362 2.64 15.50 7.19
CA HIS A 362 2.76 14.48 6.13
C HIS A 362 1.45 13.70 5.98
N TRP A 363 1.12 13.30 4.73
CA TRP A 363 -0.10 12.56 4.45
C TRP A 363 0.10 11.05 4.59
N HIS A 364 1.03 10.45 3.81
CA HIS A 364 1.47 9.08 4.00
C HIS A 364 2.88 9.07 4.54
N VAL A 365 3.14 8.13 5.42
CA VAL A 365 4.39 8.06 6.18
C VAL A 365 4.99 6.67 6.15
N HIS A 366 6.32 6.61 6.19
CA HIS A 366 7.07 5.36 6.32
C HIS A 366 8.43 5.64 6.98
N GLY A 367 9.19 4.59 7.30
CA GLY A 367 10.53 4.68 7.86
C GLY A 367 11.43 3.55 7.40
N SER A 368 12.74 3.74 7.55
CA SER A 368 13.71 2.68 7.32
C SER A 368 13.77 1.72 8.51
N ALA A 369 13.95 0.42 8.25
CA ALA A 369 13.96 -0.62 9.27
C ALA A 369 15.12 -0.50 10.29
N ASP A 370 16.19 0.21 9.90
CA ASP A 370 17.32 0.52 10.77
C ASP A 370 17.05 1.68 11.76
N GLY A 371 15.86 2.30 11.65
CA GLY A 371 15.44 3.41 12.48
C GLY A 371 16.12 4.75 12.18
N ARG A 372 16.93 4.86 11.13
CA ARG A 372 17.66 6.09 10.78
C ARG A 372 16.81 7.12 10.08
N TRP A 373 15.97 6.69 9.15
CA TRP A 373 15.22 7.55 8.26
C TRP A 373 13.72 7.46 8.51
N ALA A 374 13.04 8.56 8.29
CA ALA A 374 11.62 8.60 8.06
C ALA A 374 11.33 9.33 6.75
N VAL A 375 10.20 9.09 6.15
CA VAL A 375 9.77 9.70 4.90
C VAL A 375 8.27 9.96 4.94
N GLY A 376 7.85 11.10 4.39
CA GLY A 376 6.45 11.42 4.23
C GLY A 376 6.20 12.21 2.95
N ASP A 377 4.99 12.07 2.40
CA ASP A 377 4.51 12.94 1.34
C ASP A 377 3.61 14.04 1.91
N ASP A 378 3.54 15.16 1.21
CA ASP A 378 2.62 16.26 1.53
C ASP A 378 1.45 16.36 0.53
N PHE A 379 0.52 17.29 0.76
CA PHE A 379 -0.62 17.50 -0.14
C PHE A 379 -0.25 18.07 -1.50
N ALA A 380 0.95 18.66 -1.62
CA ALA A 380 1.52 19.10 -2.90
C ALA A 380 2.22 17.95 -3.65
N ARG A 381 2.14 16.72 -3.11
CA ARG A 381 2.81 15.53 -3.65
C ARG A 381 4.35 15.57 -3.55
N ASN A 382 4.90 16.46 -2.76
CA ASN A 382 6.34 16.46 -2.49
C ASN A 382 6.70 15.31 -1.56
N LEU A 383 7.93 14.81 -1.71
CA LEU A 383 8.49 13.77 -0.85
C LEU A 383 9.56 14.37 0.06
N TRP A 384 9.41 14.17 1.35
CA TRP A 384 10.31 14.70 2.38
C TRP A 384 11.05 13.55 3.08
N LEU A 385 12.38 13.60 3.07
CA LEU A 385 13.26 12.73 3.83
C LEU A 385 13.62 13.38 5.16
N ILE A 386 13.56 12.61 6.23
CA ILE A 386 13.83 13.05 7.60
C ILE A 386 14.99 12.21 8.17
N ASP A 387 16.07 12.85 8.61
CA ASP A 387 17.11 12.20 9.43
C ASP A 387 16.61 12.20 10.89
N ARG A 388 16.19 11.05 11.40
CA ARG A 388 15.63 10.90 12.75
C ARG A 388 16.62 11.24 13.87
N ARG A 389 17.93 11.22 13.60
CA ARG A 389 18.96 11.56 14.58
C ARG A 389 19.05 13.08 14.81
N THR A 390 18.71 13.89 13.81
CA THR A 390 18.82 15.34 13.84
C THR A 390 17.49 16.06 13.71
N ASN A 391 16.40 15.35 13.34
CA ASN A 391 15.11 15.88 12.89
C ASN A 391 15.22 16.84 11.67
N GLU A 392 16.33 16.80 10.96
CA GLU A 392 16.49 17.57 9.72
C GLU A 392 15.58 16.98 8.64
N GLN A 393 14.77 17.84 8.04
CA GLN A 393 13.93 17.50 6.90
C GLN A 393 14.52 18.05 5.62
N ARG A 394 14.50 17.23 4.57
CA ARG A 394 14.93 17.63 3.25
C ARG A 394 13.87 17.29 2.22
N LEU A 395 13.53 18.26 1.39
CA LEU A 395 12.78 18.01 0.17
C LEU A 395 13.59 17.06 -0.72
N LEU A 396 13.09 15.85 -0.91
CA LEU A 396 13.78 14.81 -1.67
C LEU A 396 13.34 14.84 -3.13
N THR A 397 12.04 14.94 -3.38
CA THR A 397 11.48 15.08 -4.74
C THR A 397 10.26 16.01 -4.73
N ALA A 398 10.02 16.62 -5.89
CA ALA A 398 8.85 17.45 -6.16
C ALA A 398 8.41 17.24 -7.63
N GLY A 399 7.52 18.09 -8.14
CA GLY A 399 7.09 17.97 -9.55
C GLY A 399 6.15 16.82 -9.83
N HIS A 400 5.73 16.09 -8.81
CA HIS A 400 4.65 15.10 -8.90
C HIS A 400 3.32 15.84 -9.05
N LYS A 401 2.51 15.44 -10.04
CA LYS A 401 1.29 16.17 -10.40
C LYS A 401 0.22 16.03 -9.32
N VAL A 402 -0.30 17.14 -8.84
CA VAL A 402 -1.38 17.17 -7.83
C VAL A 402 -2.70 16.59 -8.36
N THR A 403 -2.88 16.59 -9.67
CA THR A 403 -4.01 15.98 -10.41
C THR A 403 -3.89 14.47 -10.55
N ALA A 404 -2.76 13.87 -10.16
CA ALA A 404 -2.55 12.43 -10.20
C ALA A 404 -3.70 11.67 -9.53
N ALA A 405 -3.96 10.46 -10.03
CA ALA A 405 -5.07 9.63 -9.55
C ALA A 405 -4.99 9.35 -8.04
N ASP A 406 -3.79 9.40 -7.46
CA ASP A 406 -3.53 9.17 -6.06
C ASP A 406 -2.24 9.89 -5.59
N HIS A 407 -1.94 9.82 -4.29
CA HIS A 407 -0.71 10.33 -3.68
C HIS A 407 0.51 9.47 -4.01
N VAL A 408 1.71 9.96 -3.65
CA VAL A 408 2.97 9.25 -4.00
C VAL A 408 3.25 8.03 -3.15
N HIS A 409 2.68 7.92 -1.94
CA HIS A 409 2.69 6.73 -1.09
C HIS A 409 4.11 6.17 -0.83
N PRO A 410 5.01 6.89 -0.15
CA PRO A 410 6.38 6.44 0.01
C PRO A 410 6.49 5.15 0.82
N THR A 411 7.41 4.25 0.42
CA THR A 411 7.76 3.04 1.17
C THR A 411 9.25 2.79 1.03
N PHE A 412 9.98 2.67 2.16
CA PHE A 412 11.40 2.33 2.13
C PHE A 412 11.63 0.89 1.65
N HIS A 413 12.69 0.71 0.88
CA HIS A 413 13.29 -0.60 0.70
C HIS A 413 13.88 -1.10 2.04
N PRO A 414 13.84 -2.42 2.33
CA PRO A 414 14.36 -2.96 3.60
C PRO A 414 15.80 -2.58 3.95
N ASP A 415 16.66 -2.31 2.95
CA ASP A 415 18.04 -1.85 3.18
C ASP A 415 18.19 -0.37 3.55
N GLY A 416 17.10 0.40 3.56
CA GLY A 416 17.10 1.83 3.92
C GLY A 416 17.76 2.77 2.91
N THR A 417 18.17 2.29 1.72
CA THR A 417 18.93 3.09 0.73
C THR A 417 18.08 3.79 -0.30
N ARG A 418 16.82 3.39 -0.45
CA ARG A 418 15.91 3.89 -1.48
C ARG A 418 14.44 3.77 -1.08
N ILE A 419 13.61 4.51 -1.77
CA ILE A 419 12.18 4.64 -1.50
C ILE A 419 11.41 4.36 -2.79
N GLN A 420 10.41 3.51 -2.72
CA GLN A 420 9.44 3.36 -3.80
C GLN A 420 8.32 4.38 -3.64
N ILE A 421 7.94 5.01 -4.74
CA ILE A 421 6.76 5.85 -4.85
C ILE A 421 5.97 5.51 -6.11
N GLN A 422 4.78 6.08 -6.24
CA GLN A 422 4.03 6.16 -7.48
C GLN A 422 3.89 7.62 -7.89
N SER A 423 3.93 7.91 -9.19
CA SER A 423 3.94 9.29 -9.67
C SER A 423 3.35 9.44 -11.06
N ALA A 424 2.61 10.52 -11.29
CA ALA A 424 2.15 10.92 -12.60
C ALA A 424 3.10 11.90 -13.31
N MET A 425 4.35 12.06 -12.84
CA MET A 425 5.31 13.03 -13.38
C MET A 425 5.53 12.85 -14.89
N LEU A 426 5.58 11.60 -15.37
CA LEU A 426 5.79 11.27 -16.79
C LEU A 426 4.50 11.21 -17.60
N SER A 427 3.34 11.31 -16.96
CA SER A 427 2.06 11.10 -17.59
C SER A 427 1.59 12.32 -18.39
N GLU A 428 1.15 12.09 -19.62
CA GLU A 428 0.59 13.13 -20.48
C GLU A 428 -0.83 13.52 -20.08
N ASP A 429 -1.56 12.60 -19.44
CA ASP A 429 -2.94 12.83 -18.97
C ASP A 429 -2.99 13.47 -17.57
N ASP A 430 -1.84 13.78 -16.97
CA ASP A 430 -1.65 14.33 -15.63
C ASP A 430 -2.24 13.47 -14.47
N ARG A 431 -2.66 12.23 -14.75
CA ARG A 431 -3.36 11.35 -13.81
C ARG A 431 -2.77 9.95 -13.66
N SER A 432 -2.35 9.35 -14.79
CA SER A 432 -1.85 7.96 -14.79
C SER A 432 -0.56 7.85 -14.01
N LEU A 433 -0.54 6.92 -13.05
CA LEU A 433 0.60 6.71 -12.17
C LEU A 433 1.60 5.75 -12.81
N ASN A 434 2.86 5.92 -12.47
CA ASN A 434 3.98 5.04 -12.79
C ASN A 434 4.75 4.70 -11.52
N ILE A 435 5.38 3.53 -11.49
CA ILE A 435 6.21 3.07 -10.37
C ILE A 435 7.59 3.72 -10.47
N CYS A 436 8.03 4.33 -9.39
CA CYS A 436 9.29 5.09 -9.35
C CYS A 436 10.09 4.75 -8.09
N ILE A 437 11.42 4.65 -8.25
CA ILE A 437 12.39 4.49 -7.17
C ILE A 437 13.17 5.80 -7.00
N VAL A 438 13.22 6.27 -5.77
CA VAL A 438 13.91 7.47 -5.33
C VAL A 438 15.06 7.06 -4.42
N PRO A 439 16.33 7.33 -4.76
CA PRO A 439 17.44 6.99 -3.88
C PRO A 439 17.51 7.94 -2.69
N VAL A 440 17.92 7.44 -1.53
CA VAL A 440 18.45 8.30 -0.46
C VAL A 440 19.77 8.87 -0.96
N PRO A 441 19.99 10.21 -0.96
CA PRO A 441 21.20 10.80 -1.50
C PRO A 441 22.45 10.27 -0.79
N LYS A 442 23.48 9.88 -1.56
CA LYS A 442 24.72 9.30 -1.05
C LYS A 442 25.36 10.16 0.05
N ALA A 443 25.37 11.48 -0.12
CA ALA A 443 25.88 12.40 0.89
C ALA A 443 25.14 12.33 2.24
N TRP A 444 23.87 11.88 2.25
CA TRP A 444 23.11 11.64 3.47
C TRP A 444 23.42 10.27 4.06
N LEU A 445 23.52 9.23 3.24
CA LEU A 445 23.89 7.88 3.69
C LEU A 445 25.26 7.87 4.38
N GLU A 446 26.24 8.63 3.82
CA GLU A 446 27.61 8.71 4.28
C GLU A 446 27.85 9.80 5.36
N ARG A 447 26.82 10.55 5.73
CA ARG A 447 26.92 11.65 6.67
C ARG A 447 27.38 11.13 8.04
N SER A 448 28.49 11.66 8.54
CA SER A 448 28.92 11.42 9.92
C SER A 448 27.95 12.10 10.89
N TYR A 449 27.69 11.45 11.99
CA TYR A 449 26.83 11.93 13.05
C TYR A 449 27.67 12.23 14.29
N ASP A 450 27.56 13.45 14.81
CA ASP A 450 28.22 13.87 16.04
C ASP A 450 27.20 13.79 17.20
N GLU A 451 27.21 12.70 17.91
CA GLU A 451 26.30 12.41 19.03
C GLU A 451 26.37 13.48 20.14
N SER A 452 27.50 14.16 20.28
CA SER A 452 27.64 15.22 21.29
C SER A 452 26.81 16.47 20.95
N LYS A 453 26.52 16.70 19.68
CA LYS A 453 25.73 17.85 19.20
C LYS A 453 24.24 17.55 19.12
N TYR A 454 23.91 16.29 18.86
CA TYR A 454 22.54 15.84 18.64
C TYR A 454 22.33 14.55 19.46
N PRO A 455 21.95 14.68 20.74
CA PRO A 455 21.62 13.50 21.55
C PRO A 455 20.52 12.71 20.81
N SER A 456 20.78 11.44 20.59
CA SER A 456 19.90 10.56 19.84
C SER A 456 18.53 10.51 20.48
N THR A 457 17.49 10.91 19.75
CA THR A 457 16.11 10.69 20.17
C THR A 457 15.77 9.21 20.31
N ILE A 458 16.60 8.34 19.72
CA ILE A 458 16.50 6.88 19.82
C ILE A 458 16.93 6.38 21.19
N GLU A 459 17.86 7.07 21.87
CA GLU A 459 18.33 6.68 23.20
C GLU A 459 17.45 7.16 24.36
N MET A 460 16.64 8.19 24.16
CA MET A 460 15.72 8.69 25.19
C MET A 460 14.58 7.71 25.54
N GLY A 461 14.43 6.63 24.84
CA GLY A 461 13.44 5.58 25.05
C GLY A 461 14.00 4.21 25.47
N ARG A 462 15.29 4.11 25.85
CA ARG A 462 15.83 2.89 26.44
C ARG A 462 15.85 3.03 27.96
N PRO A 463 15.12 2.18 28.72
CA PRO A 463 15.26 2.10 30.17
C PRO A 463 16.64 1.59 30.56
#